data_de7b9464c92aeef9bfa9e8ba745f6d39
#
_entry.id   de7b9464c92aeef9bfa9e8ba745f6d39
#
_cell.length_a   1.000
_cell.length_b   1.000
_cell.length_c   1.000
_cell.angle_alpha   90.00
_cell.angle_beta   90.00
_cell.angle_gamma   90.00
#
_symmetry.space_group_name_H-M   'P 1'
#
loop_
_entity.id
_entity.type
_entity.pdbx_description
1 polymer ?
#
loop_
_entity_poly.entity_id
_entity_poly.type
_entity_poly.pdbx_seq_one_letter_code
_entity_poly.pdbx_strand_id
1 'polypeptide(L)'
;MAKTYPTTSQPDLSSVRHEVSTALTGFLDAKDQAAPGTELLYLTTTLRAFLTSGKRLRSVLCVYGWQAAGGDGELTAAIRAAASLELFQVFALVHDDVMDDSDVRRGQPSAHRALATAYTDSGGPQGRAEAHGLGAAVLLGDLALVWSDELLHSAVLDPSRLADVLPLVAEMRSELMYGQLLDLQTTGRLTGDVETALHIIRYKTAKYTVERPLHIGAAVAGAGAPVLDACTAFGIPLGEAFQLRDDLLGVFGDPAETGKSILDDLREGKGTVLMALAVQRASSAERKTLRALVGRSDLDEDLAAEVRAILESTDARRTVEEMIAERRDAAFAALDDAPFPAAAVAQLRQIALVATERQT
;
A
#
# COMPACT_ATOMS: atom_id res chain seq x y z
N MET A 1 -14.40 27.97 38.65
CA MET A 1 -14.19 28.49 37.29
C MET A 1 -13.53 27.41 36.48
N ALA A 2 -14.29 26.69 35.66
CA ALA A 2 -13.77 25.66 34.75
C ALA A 2 -13.02 26.34 33.60
N LYS A 3 -11.73 26.07 33.43
CA LYS A 3 -10.98 26.50 32.28
C LYS A 3 -11.47 25.69 31.09
N THR A 4 -12.25 26.31 30.22
CA THR A 4 -12.53 25.82 28.87
C THR A 4 -11.24 25.90 28.07
N TYR A 5 -10.61 24.77 27.80
CA TYR A 5 -9.56 24.66 26.80
C TYR A 5 -10.21 24.81 25.41
N PRO A 6 -9.55 25.53 24.48
CA PRO A 6 -10.05 25.57 23.11
C PRO A 6 -10.07 24.15 22.56
N THR A 7 -11.18 23.73 21.98
CA THR A 7 -11.30 22.54 21.15
C THR A 7 -10.27 22.68 20.02
N THR A 8 -9.12 22.03 20.14
CA THR A 8 -8.19 21.86 19.02
C THR A 8 -8.98 21.13 17.92
N SER A 9 -9.18 21.81 16.81
CA SER A 9 -9.81 21.19 15.63
C SER A 9 -9.01 19.93 15.30
N GLN A 10 -9.73 18.80 15.18
CA GLN A 10 -9.09 17.56 14.79
C GLN A 10 -8.35 17.78 13.44
N PRO A 11 -7.12 17.26 13.28
CA PRO A 11 -6.35 17.46 12.06
C PRO A 11 -7.10 16.83 10.86
N ASP A 12 -7.26 17.62 9.82
CA ASP A 12 -7.82 17.17 8.56
C ASP A 12 -6.78 16.39 7.71
N LEU A 13 -7.21 15.81 6.62
CA LEU A 13 -6.39 15.01 5.71
C LEU A 13 -5.15 15.76 5.21
N SER A 14 -5.27 17.06 4.92
CA SER A 14 -4.17 17.88 4.39
C SER A 14 -3.13 18.19 5.45
N SER A 15 -3.59 18.49 6.65
CA SER A 15 -2.75 18.72 7.83
C SER A 15 -1.94 17.48 8.21
N VAL A 16 -2.58 16.30 8.28
CA VAL A 16 -1.89 15.03 8.56
C VAL A 16 -0.79 14.76 7.51
N ARG A 17 -1.10 14.93 6.23
CA ARG A 17 -0.11 14.74 5.15
C ARG A 17 1.06 15.70 5.26
N HIS A 18 0.81 16.95 5.61
CA HIS A 18 1.84 17.96 5.79
C HIS A 18 2.78 17.60 6.95
N GLU A 19 2.22 17.29 8.12
CA GLU A 19 2.99 16.92 9.32
C GLU A 19 3.85 15.67 9.09
N VAL A 20 3.28 14.63 8.46
CA VAL A 20 4.03 13.42 8.09
C VAL A 20 5.16 13.75 7.11
N SER A 21 4.92 14.63 6.11
CA SER A 21 5.95 15.04 5.15
C SER A 21 7.08 15.80 5.85
N THR A 22 6.73 16.69 6.79
CA THR A 22 7.70 17.45 7.58
C THR A 22 8.56 16.52 8.44
N ALA A 23 7.94 15.53 9.11
CA ALA A 23 8.66 14.55 9.91
C ALA A 23 9.64 13.71 9.06
N LEU A 24 9.21 13.25 7.89
CA LEU A 24 10.05 12.49 6.96
C LEU A 24 11.21 13.33 6.42
N THR A 25 10.94 14.57 6.01
CA THR A 25 11.99 15.48 5.51
C THR A 25 13.04 15.74 6.58
N GLY A 26 12.62 16.13 7.80
CA GLY A 26 13.55 16.37 8.90
C GLY A 26 14.38 15.15 9.30
N PHE A 27 13.75 13.95 9.27
CA PHE A 27 14.46 12.70 9.52
C PHE A 27 15.53 12.42 8.46
N LEU A 28 15.19 12.55 7.18
CA LEU A 28 16.13 12.30 6.08
C LEU A 28 17.24 13.36 6.02
N ASP A 29 16.93 14.63 6.33
CA ASP A 29 17.95 15.68 6.41
C ASP A 29 18.99 15.37 7.50
N ALA A 30 18.55 14.84 8.64
CA ALA A 30 19.46 14.37 9.69
C ALA A 30 20.32 13.19 9.23
N LYS A 31 19.76 12.26 8.44
CA LYS A 31 20.50 11.14 7.85
C LYS A 31 21.55 11.61 6.84
N ASP A 32 21.21 12.55 5.99
CA ASP A 32 22.14 13.13 5.02
C ASP A 32 23.31 13.86 5.72
N GLN A 33 23.04 14.59 6.82
CA GLN A 33 24.07 15.26 7.61
C GLN A 33 25.00 14.28 8.34
N ALA A 34 24.47 13.12 8.76
CA ALA A 34 25.23 12.08 9.45
C ALA A 34 25.86 11.04 8.49
N ALA A 35 25.70 11.23 7.17
CA ALA A 35 26.16 10.27 6.18
C ALA A 35 27.69 10.09 6.25
N PRO A 36 28.18 8.82 6.29
CA PRO A 36 29.62 8.54 6.35
C PRO A 36 30.35 8.86 5.04
N GLY A 37 29.62 9.05 3.94
CA GLY A 37 30.15 9.36 2.61
C GLY A 37 29.06 9.82 1.66
N THR A 38 29.45 10.29 0.49
CA THR A 38 28.54 10.79 -0.56
C THR A 38 27.70 9.69 -1.19
N GLU A 39 28.14 8.42 -1.09
CA GLU A 39 27.45 7.26 -1.61
C GLU A 39 26.08 7.05 -0.95
N LEU A 40 25.96 7.35 0.34
CA LEU A 40 24.67 7.27 1.04
C LEU A 40 23.70 8.34 0.54
N LEU A 41 24.18 9.54 0.19
CA LEU A 41 23.36 10.62 -0.36
C LEU A 41 22.69 10.23 -1.69
N TYR A 42 23.34 9.38 -2.45
CA TYR A 42 22.78 8.82 -3.66
C TYR A 42 21.54 7.92 -3.39
N LEU A 43 21.62 7.06 -2.37
CA LEU A 43 20.47 6.23 -1.96
C LEU A 43 19.35 7.09 -1.36
N THR A 44 19.68 8.09 -0.51
CA THR A 44 18.66 8.96 0.08
C THR A 44 17.93 9.82 -0.96
N THR A 45 18.62 10.25 -2.01
CA THR A 45 17.99 10.96 -3.13
C THR A 45 16.94 10.10 -3.82
N THR A 46 17.28 8.84 -4.12
CA THR A 46 16.32 7.88 -4.70
C THR A 46 15.15 7.62 -3.75
N LEU A 47 15.43 7.42 -2.44
CA LEU A 47 14.38 7.20 -1.44
C LEU A 47 13.42 8.41 -1.34
N ARG A 48 13.93 9.63 -1.37
CA ARG A 48 13.13 10.86 -1.36
C ARG A 48 12.16 10.91 -2.56
N ALA A 49 12.58 10.46 -3.75
CA ALA A 49 11.71 10.41 -4.91
C ALA A 49 10.48 9.51 -4.67
N PHE A 50 10.63 8.36 -4.00
CA PHE A 50 9.51 7.51 -3.61
C PHE A 50 8.57 8.16 -2.57
N LEU A 51 9.10 9.06 -1.72
CA LEU A 51 8.32 9.74 -0.69
C LEU A 51 7.63 11.02 -1.18
N THR A 52 8.00 11.59 -2.33
CA THR A 52 7.35 12.81 -2.86
C THR A 52 5.98 12.55 -3.46
N SER A 53 5.70 11.32 -3.90
CA SER A 53 4.46 10.94 -4.58
C SER A 53 3.65 9.97 -3.72
N GLY A 54 2.31 10.03 -3.86
CA GLY A 54 1.40 9.08 -3.22
C GLY A 54 0.38 9.71 -2.28
N LYS A 55 -0.71 8.99 -2.07
CA LYS A 55 -1.87 9.47 -1.30
C LYS A 55 -1.65 9.38 0.23
N ARG A 56 -0.52 8.81 0.68
CA ARG A 56 -0.17 8.61 2.10
C ARG A 56 -1.30 7.96 2.91
N LEU A 57 -1.98 6.97 2.32
CA LEU A 57 -3.16 6.36 2.91
C LEU A 57 -2.83 5.69 4.27
N ARG A 58 -1.68 5.01 4.35
CA ARG A 58 -1.25 4.31 5.58
C ARG A 58 -1.01 5.27 6.73
N SER A 59 -0.31 6.36 6.46
CA SER A 59 -0.05 7.41 7.45
C SER A 59 -1.33 8.08 7.93
N VAL A 60 -2.24 8.37 7.01
CA VAL A 60 -3.55 8.97 7.33
C VAL A 60 -4.37 8.02 8.19
N LEU A 61 -4.44 6.74 7.82
CA LEU A 61 -5.17 5.72 8.59
C LEU A 61 -4.54 5.49 9.96
N CYS A 62 -3.21 5.58 10.09
CA CYS A 62 -2.55 5.51 11.39
C CYS A 62 -3.00 6.67 12.31
N VAL A 63 -2.98 7.90 11.81
CA VAL A 63 -3.46 9.07 12.60
C VAL A 63 -4.96 8.96 12.90
N TYR A 64 -5.76 8.46 11.95
CA TYR A 64 -7.19 8.27 12.18
C TYR A 64 -7.50 7.13 13.16
N GLY A 65 -6.66 6.08 13.20
CA GLY A 65 -6.70 5.07 14.27
C GLY A 65 -6.43 5.66 15.64
N TRP A 66 -5.45 6.56 15.75
CA TRP A 66 -5.18 7.32 16.97
C TRP A 66 -6.39 8.17 17.40
N GLN A 67 -7.03 8.86 16.46
CA GLN A 67 -8.25 9.63 16.72
C GLN A 67 -9.45 8.74 17.08
N ALA A 68 -9.61 7.59 16.41
CA ALA A 68 -10.66 6.62 16.68
C ALA A 68 -10.57 6.03 18.10
N ALA A 69 -9.36 5.94 18.63
CA ALA A 69 -9.10 5.55 20.01
C ALA A 69 -9.30 6.70 21.04
N GLY A 70 -9.77 7.87 20.61
CA GLY A 70 -9.91 9.04 21.47
C GLY A 70 -8.60 9.68 21.85
N GLY A 71 -7.57 9.53 21.03
CA GLY A 71 -6.26 10.16 21.25
C GLY A 71 -6.41 11.67 21.45
N ASP A 72 -5.89 12.17 22.55
CA ASP A 72 -5.88 13.57 22.95
C ASP A 72 -4.42 14.01 23.20
N GLY A 73 -4.15 15.30 23.12
CA GLY A 73 -2.83 15.86 23.36
C GLY A 73 -1.96 15.98 22.12
N GLU A 74 -0.64 15.79 22.28
CA GLU A 74 0.32 16.03 21.22
C GLU A 74 0.32 14.91 20.15
N LEU A 75 0.08 15.31 18.92
CA LEU A 75 0.02 14.43 17.76
C LEU A 75 1.40 13.85 17.37
N THR A 76 2.49 14.36 17.94
CA THR A 76 3.88 14.07 17.54
C THR A 76 4.18 12.56 17.50
N ALA A 77 3.76 11.79 18.49
CA ALA A 77 3.99 10.34 18.52
C ALA A 77 3.24 9.62 17.40
N ALA A 78 1.97 9.97 17.18
CA ALA A 78 1.16 9.41 16.10
C ALA A 78 1.71 9.78 14.71
N ILE A 79 2.19 11.02 14.52
CA ILE A 79 2.83 11.46 13.28
C ILE A 79 4.12 10.68 13.00
N ARG A 80 4.97 10.46 14.01
CA ARG A 80 6.22 9.69 13.82
C ARG A 80 5.93 8.21 13.52
N ALA A 81 4.96 7.60 14.20
CA ALA A 81 4.49 6.27 13.88
C ALA A 81 3.92 6.21 12.44
N ALA A 82 3.10 7.20 12.06
CA ALA A 82 2.58 7.31 10.69
C ALA A 82 3.70 7.49 9.65
N ALA A 83 4.69 8.32 9.93
CA ALA A 83 5.84 8.55 9.05
C ALA A 83 6.72 7.29 8.90
N SER A 84 6.87 6.48 9.96
CA SER A 84 7.59 5.21 9.89
C SER A 84 6.95 4.23 8.91
N LEU A 85 5.62 4.24 8.80
CA LEU A 85 4.88 3.43 7.82
C LEU A 85 5.17 3.83 6.37
N GLU A 86 5.50 5.09 6.10
CA GLU A 86 5.87 5.53 4.75
C GLU A 86 7.28 5.03 4.36
N LEU A 87 8.23 4.99 5.30
CA LEU A 87 9.53 4.37 5.06
C LEU A 87 9.39 2.87 4.83
N PHE A 88 8.57 2.20 5.64
CA PHE A 88 8.26 0.79 5.40
C PHE A 88 7.57 0.55 4.05
N GLN A 89 6.71 1.49 3.60
CA GLN A 89 6.14 1.44 2.26
C GLN A 89 7.20 1.55 1.16
N VAL A 90 8.25 2.38 1.33
CA VAL A 90 9.35 2.45 0.36
C VAL A 90 10.08 1.11 0.28
N PHE A 91 10.40 0.48 1.44
CA PHE A 91 10.94 -0.88 1.48
C PHE A 91 10.09 -1.85 0.64
N ALA A 92 8.78 -1.90 0.93
CA ALA A 92 7.86 -2.80 0.24
C ALA A 92 7.82 -2.56 -1.27
N LEU A 93 7.73 -1.30 -1.73
CA LEU A 93 7.66 -0.96 -3.14
C LEU A 93 8.97 -1.25 -3.88
N VAL A 94 10.12 -0.92 -3.28
CA VAL A 94 11.42 -1.13 -3.90
C VAL A 94 11.70 -2.62 -4.10
N HIS A 95 11.40 -3.45 -3.09
CA HIS A 95 11.58 -4.89 -3.19
C HIS A 95 10.56 -5.55 -4.12
N ASP A 96 9.30 -5.08 -4.14
CA ASP A 96 8.25 -5.50 -5.07
C ASP A 96 8.72 -5.28 -6.52
N ASP A 97 9.19 -4.05 -6.84
CA ASP A 97 9.70 -3.70 -8.17
C ASP A 97 10.90 -4.57 -8.61
N VAL A 98 11.75 -4.96 -7.67
CA VAL A 98 12.88 -5.88 -7.95
C VAL A 98 12.38 -7.30 -8.22
N MET A 99 11.41 -7.78 -7.44
CA MET A 99 10.84 -9.12 -7.57
C MET A 99 10.02 -9.29 -8.85
N ASP A 100 9.29 -8.24 -9.25
CA ASP A 100 8.42 -8.23 -10.42
C ASP A 100 9.16 -7.78 -11.70
N ASP A 101 10.45 -7.40 -11.59
CA ASP A 101 11.27 -6.80 -12.68
C ASP A 101 10.60 -5.59 -13.35
N SER A 102 9.89 -4.79 -12.55
CA SER A 102 9.10 -3.66 -13.03
C SER A 102 9.99 -2.50 -13.49
N ASP A 103 9.79 -2.00 -14.71
CA ASP A 103 10.58 -0.87 -15.25
C ASP A 103 10.16 0.48 -14.65
N VAL A 104 8.89 0.63 -14.31
CA VAL A 104 8.26 1.91 -13.98
C VAL A 104 7.43 1.82 -12.70
N ARG A 105 7.56 2.82 -11.84
CA ARG A 105 6.70 3.02 -10.67
C ARG A 105 6.14 4.45 -10.66
N ARG A 106 4.82 4.60 -10.73
CA ARG A 106 4.12 5.92 -10.71
C ARG A 106 4.63 6.88 -11.80
N GLY A 107 4.85 6.36 -13.01
CA GLY A 107 5.33 7.15 -14.14
C GLY A 107 6.81 7.56 -14.09
N GLN A 108 7.56 7.05 -13.12
CA GLN A 108 9.01 7.25 -12.98
C GLN A 108 9.71 5.89 -13.07
N PRO A 109 11.01 5.83 -13.44
CA PRO A 109 11.76 4.59 -13.37
C PRO A 109 11.67 3.96 -11.97
N SER A 110 11.56 2.64 -11.91
CA SER A 110 11.68 1.89 -10.65
C SER A 110 13.07 2.10 -10.02
N ALA A 111 13.22 1.80 -8.72
CA ALA A 111 14.46 2.07 -8.00
C ALA A 111 15.68 1.41 -8.66
N HIS A 112 15.58 0.13 -9.03
CA HIS A 112 16.69 -0.58 -9.63
C HIS A 112 17.07 -0.03 -11.03
N ARG A 113 16.10 0.44 -11.82
CA ARG A 113 16.35 1.09 -13.12
C ARG A 113 16.99 2.48 -12.95
N ALA A 114 16.48 3.28 -12.02
CA ALA A 114 17.06 4.60 -11.71
C ALA A 114 18.51 4.48 -11.19
N LEU A 115 18.76 3.53 -10.28
CA LEU A 115 20.08 3.27 -9.71
C LEU A 115 21.08 2.69 -10.75
N ALA A 116 20.61 1.89 -11.70
CA ALA A 116 21.43 1.41 -12.82
C ALA A 116 21.85 2.56 -13.74
N THR A 117 20.92 3.47 -14.08
CA THR A 117 21.20 4.66 -14.92
C THR A 117 22.21 5.56 -14.23
N ALA A 118 21.99 5.91 -12.98
CA ALA A 118 22.88 6.79 -12.25
C ALA A 118 24.29 6.18 -12.04
N TYR A 119 24.41 4.85 -11.97
CA TYR A 119 25.72 4.18 -11.97
C TYR A 119 26.49 4.42 -13.25
N THR A 120 25.85 4.32 -14.42
CA THR A 120 26.49 4.61 -15.70
C THR A 120 26.83 6.09 -15.88
N ASP A 121 25.94 6.98 -15.42
CA ASP A 121 26.15 8.44 -15.46
C ASP A 121 27.35 8.87 -14.60
N SER A 122 27.64 8.13 -13.53
CA SER A 122 28.83 8.35 -12.70
C SER A 122 30.12 7.70 -13.25
N GLY A 123 30.08 7.12 -14.47
CA GLY A 123 31.23 6.51 -15.13
C GLY A 123 31.38 5.02 -14.87
N GLY A 124 30.40 4.37 -14.26
CA GLY A 124 30.37 2.92 -14.08
C GLY A 124 30.25 2.16 -15.40
N PRO A 125 30.88 0.96 -15.52
CA PRO A 125 30.81 0.16 -16.73
C PRO A 125 29.38 -0.27 -17.11
N GLN A 126 28.93 0.01 -18.33
CA GLN A 126 27.58 -0.31 -18.83
C GLN A 126 27.20 -1.78 -18.60
N GLY A 127 28.12 -2.73 -18.83
CA GLY A 127 27.86 -4.15 -18.65
C GLY A 127 27.64 -4.61 -17.20
N ARG A 128 27.75 -3.68 -16.21
CA ARG A 128 27.49 -3.95 -14.79
C ARG A 128 26.31 -3.15 -14.24
N ALA A 129 25.72 -2.27 -15.05
CA ALA A 129 24.69 -1.33 -14.58
C ALA A 129 23.48 -2.02 -13.98
N GLU A 130 22.94 -3.04 -14.64
CA GLU A 130 21.76 -3.78 -14.19
C GLU A 130 22.03 -4.50 -12.86
N ALA A 131 23.12 -5.26 -12.77
CA ALA A 131 23.48 -5.95 -11.52
C ALA A 131 23.77 -4.96 -10.38
N HIS A 132 24.35 -3.79 -10.69
CA HIS A 132 24.55 -2.73 -9.70
C HIS A 132 23.22 -2.15 -9.24
N GLY A 133 22.33 -1.83 -10.18
CA GLY A 133 21.00 -1.28 -9.89
C GLY A 133 20.18 -2.21 -8.99
N LEU A 134 20.16 -3.51 -9.30
CA LEU A 134 19.49 -4.52 -8.47
C LEU A 134 20.09 -4.58 -7.06
N GLY A 135 21.42 -4.69 -6.93
CA GLY A 135 22.06 -4.74 -5.61
C GLY A 135 21.83 -3.46 -4.79
N ALA A 136 21.92 -2.28 -5.43
CA ALA A 136 21.68 -1.01 -4.77
C ALA A 136 20.21 -0.83 -4.36
N ALA A 137 19.25 -1.34 -5.15
CA ALA A 137 17.83 -1.30 -4.81
C ALA A 137 17.51 -2.20 -3.59
N VAL A 138 18.10 -3.40 -3.51
CA VAL A 138 17.98 -4.26 -2.32
C VAL A 138 18.47 -3.50 -1.08
N LEU A 139 19.66 -2.89 -1.13
CA LEU A 139 20.20 -2.11 -0.01
C LEU A 139 19.35 -0.87 0.30
N LEU A 140 18.76 -0.22 -0.70
CA LEU A 140 17.84 0.89 -0.49
C LEU A 140 16.58 0.46 0.27
N GLY A 141 16.01 -0.68 -0.11
CA GLY A 141 14.88 -1.27 0.59
C GLY A 141 15.22 -1.62 2.04
N ASP A 142 16.33 -2.32 2.27
CA ASP A 142 16.78 -2.66 3.62
C ASP A 142 17.03 -1.41 4.48
N LEU A 143 17.62 -0.37 3.89
CA LEU A 143 17.84 0.91 4.57
C LEU A 143 16.51 1.57 4.96
N ALA A 144 15.52 1.57 4.07
CA ALA A 144 14.19 2.09 4.34
C ALA A 144 13.50 1.30 5.47
N LEU A 145 13.67 -0.02 5.52
CA LEU A 145 13.16 -0.87 6.60
C LEU A 145 13.80 -0.52 7.95
N VAL A 146 15.13 -0.43 8.01
CA VAL A 146 15.87 -0.07 9.25
C VAL A 146 15.48 1.35 9.70
N TRP A 147 15.38 2.28 8.79
CA TRP A 147 14.99 3.66 9.11
C TRP A 147 13.52 3.80 9.52
N SER A 148 12.64 2.90 9.05
CA SER A 148 11.27 2.85 9.57
C SER A 148 11.25 2.51 11.06
N ASP A 149 12.09 1.57 11.51
CA ASP A 149 12.23 1.23 12.92
C ASP A 149 12.80 2.41 13.73
N GLU A 150 13.86 3.03 13.24
CA GLU A 150 14.47 4.16 13.93
C GLU A 150 13.49 5.33 14.10
N LEU A 151 12.72 5.64 13.05
CA LEU A 151 11.72 6.70 13.09
C LEU A 151 10.58 6.37 14.06
N LEU A 152 10.13 5.11 14.10
CA LEU A 152 9.13 4.65 15.08
C LEU A 152 9.66 4.78 16.52
N HIS A 153 10.88 4.33 16.80
CA HIS A 153 11.48 4.47 18.12
C HIS A 153 11.66 5.93 18.54
N SER A 154 11.84 6.83 17.58
CA SER A 154 11.92 8.28 17.85
C SER A 154 10.58 8.90 18.26
N ALA A 155 9.46 8.15 18.18
CA ALA A 155 8.16 8.62 18.63
C ALA A 155 8.08 8.88 20.17
N VAL A 156 9.09 8.46 20.91
CA VAL A 156 9.20 8.69 22.37
C VAL A 156 7.96 8.19 23.11
N LEU A 157 7.49 7.00 22.75
CA LEU A 157 6.40 6.32 23.43
C LEU A 157 6.90 5.84 24.81
N ASP A 158 6.03 5.89 25.80
CA ASP A 158 6.32 5.23 27.05
C ASP A 158 6.46 3.71 26.87
N PRO A 159 7.17 2.99 27.77
CA PRO A 159 7.42 1.56 27.59
C PRO A 159 6.16 0.70 27.45
N SER A 160 5.05 1.08 28.07
CA SER A 160 3.78 0.33 27.97
C SER A 160 3.18 0.48 26.56
N ARG A 161 3.14 1.69 26.02
CA ARG A 161 2.67 1.95 24.64
C ARG A 161 3.56 1.27 23.59
N LEU A 162 4.87 1.32 23.81
CA LEU A 162 5.82 0.65 22.92
C LEU A 162 5.59 -0.87 22.92
N ALA A 163 5.31 -1.46 24.09
CA ALA A 163 4.99 -2.89 24.21
C ALA A 163 3.69 -3.28 23.47
N ASP A 164 2.71 -2.37 23.33
CA ASP A 164 1.48 -2.59 22.57
C ASP A 164 1.70 -2.39 21.07
N VAL A 165 2.54 -1.44 20.65
CA VAL A 165 2.75 -1.07 19.24
C VAL A 165 3.67 -2.06 18.52
N LEU A 166 4.80 -2.48 19.14
CA LEU A 166 5.80 -3.30 18.46
C LEU A 166 5.28 -4.65 17.95
N PRO A 167 4.42 -5.41 18.68
CA PRO A 167 3.84 -6.64 18.16
C PRO A 167 3.00 -6.41 16.91
N LEU A 168 2.21 -5.32 16.85
CA LEU A 168 1.38 -4.98 15.70
C LEU A 168 2.23 -4.65 14.45
N VAL A 169 3.34 -3.94 14.64
CA VAL A 169 4.30 -3.65 13.56
C VAL A 169 4.98 -4.92 13.07
N ALA A 170 5.42 -5.80 13.97
CA ALA A 170 6.05 -7.07 13.62
C ALA A 170 5.08 -7.99 12.85
N GLU A 171 3.83 -8.06 13.31
CA GLU A 171 2.77 -8.85 12.67
C GLU A 171 2.44 -8.29 11.28
N MET A 172 2.25 -6.97 11.14
CA MET A 172 2.04 -6.30 9.85
C MET A 172 3.12 -6.68 8.83
N ARG A 173 4.37 -6.65 9.24
CA ARG A 173 5.53 -6.98 8.38
C ARG A 173 5.52 -8.44 7.94
N SER A 174 5.28 -9.34 8.88
CA SER A 174 5.21 -10.77 8.60
C SER A 174 4.04 -11.11 7.68
N GLU A 175 2.89 -10.49 7.89
CA GLU A 175 1.68 -10.64 7.07
C GLU A 175 1.90 -10.15 5.64
N LEU A 176 2.56 -8.97 5.47
CA LEU A 176 2.90 -8.46 4.15
C LEU A 176 3.85 -9.41 3.40
N MET A 177 4.90 -9.89 4.07
CA MET A 177 5.88 -10.81 3.46
C MET A 177 5.22 -12.14 3.06
N TYR A 178 4.30 -12.65 3.89
CA TYR A 178 3.50 -13.81 3.54
C TYR A 178 2.61 -13.57 2.31
N GLY A 179 1.90 -12.42 2.28
CA GLY A 179 1.07 -12.03 1.13
C GLY A 179 1.89 -11.89 -0.16
N GLN A 180 3.08 -11.29 -0.07
CA GLN A 180 4.02 -11.16 -1.21
C GLN A 180 4.54 -12.52 -1.69
N LEU A 181 4.83 -13.44 -0.78
CA LEU A 181 5.23 -14.80 -1.16
C LEU A 181 4.12 -15.54 -1.91
N LEU A 182 2.87 -15.42 -1.47
CA LEU A 182 1.71 -15.99 -2.17
C LEU A 182 1.55 -15.39 -3.57
N ASP A 183 1.72 -14.08 -3.70
CA ASP A 183 1.64 -13.38 -4.99
C ASP A 183 2.71 -13.88 -5.96
N LEU A 184 3.97 -13.94 -5.54
CA LEU A 184 5.07 -14.52 -6.34
C LEU A 184 4.81 -15.97 -6.76
N GLN A 185 4.19 -16.78 -5.91
CA GLN A 185 3.88 -18.18 -6.23
C GLN A 185 2.76 -18.33 -7.26
N THR A 186 1.87 -17.35 -7.36
CA THR A 186 0.69 -17.37 -8.23
C THR A 186 0.88 -16.60 -9.52
N THR A 187 1.76 -15.61 -9.57
CA THR A 187 2.09 -14.83 -10.76
C THR A 187 2.49 -15.72 -11.92
N GLY A 188 1.92 -15.48 -13.11
CA GLY A 188 2.09 -16.31 -14.31
C GLY A 188 1.34 -17.65 -14.28
N ARG A 189 0.59 -17.96 -13.21
CA ARG A 189 -0.22 -19.18 -13.09
C ARG A 189 -1.70 -18.84 -13.09
N LEU A 190 -2.34 -18.88 -14.23
CA LEU A 190 -3.77 -18.65 -14.33
C LEU A 190 -4.55 -19.85 -13.76
N THR A 191 -5.03 -19.70 -12.53
CA THR A 191 -5.90 -20.65 -11.85
C THR A 191 -7.26 -20.03 -11.61
N GLY A 192 -8.31 -20.88 -11.46
CA GLY A 192 -9.63 -20.40 -11.00
C GLY A 192 -9.75 -20.34 -9.48
N ASP A 193 -8.64 -20.21 -8.77
CA ASP A 193 -8.60 -20.23 -7.29
C ASP A 193 -8.85 -18.80 -6.75
N VAL A 194 -10.11 -18.46 -6.59
CA VAL A 194 -10.58 -17.19 -6.04
C VAL A 194 -10.19 -17.03 -4.56
N GLU A 195 -10.14 -18.13 -3.80
CA GLU A 195 -9.79 -18.09 -2.38
C GLU A 195 -8.34 -17.66 -2.17
N THR A 196 -7.41 -18.24 -2.93
CA THR A 196 -6.00 -17.83 -2.89
C THR A 196 -5.84 -16.37 -3.32
N ALA A 197 -6.54 -15.91 -4.37
CA ALA A 197 -6.49 -14.51 -4.79
C ALA A 197 -7.01 -13.56 -3.69
N LEU A 198 -8.08 -13.91 -2.99
CA LEU A 198 -8.59 -13.15 -1.83
C LEU A 198 -7.62 -13.17 -0.65
N HIS A 199 -6.90 -14.28 -0.41
CA HIS A 199 -5.86 -14.34 0.61
C HIS A 199 -4.70 -13.38 0.30
N ILE A 200 -4.26 -13.30 -0.96
CA ILE A 200 -3.25 -12.32 -1.39
C ILE A 200 -3.73 -10.91 -1.10
N ILE A 201 -4.93 -10.54 -1.53
CA ILE A 201 -5.52 -9.23 -1.23
C ILE A 201 -5.53 -8.94 0.27
N ARG A 202 -5.96 -9.92 1.09
CA ARG A 202 -6.07 -9.76 2.53
C ARG A 202 -4.73 -9.47 3.18
N TYR A 203 -3.69 -10.26 2.88
CA TYR A 203 -2.39 -10.15 3.54
C TYR A 203 -1.47 -9.11 2.89
N LYS A 204 -1.40 -9.04 1.56
CA LYS A 204 -0.54 -8.06 0.86
C LYS A 204 -1.11 -6.64 0.94
N THR A 205 -2.45 -6.47 1.00
CA THR A 205 -3.08 -5.14 0.91
C THR A 205 -3.97 -4.78 2.09
N ALA A 206 -5.03 -5.53 2.39
CA ALA A 206 -6.05 -5.11 3.35
C ALA A 206 -5.47 -4.91 4.76
N LYS A 207 -4.76 -5.91 5.27
CA LYS A 207 -4.10 -5.82 6.56
C LYS A 207 -3.03 -4.75 6.57
N TYR A 208 -2.10 -4.79 5.64
CA TYR A 208 -0.97 -3.88 5.57
C TYR A 208 -1.35 -2.42 5.32
N THR A 209 -2.32 -2.18 4.44
CA THR A 209 -2.67 -0.82 4.02
C THR A 209 -3.70 -0.15 4.90
N VAL A 210 -4.61 -0.93 5.51
CA VAL A 210 -5.76 -0.37 6.24
C VAL A 210 -5.79 -0.84 7.69
N GLU A 211 -5.92 -2.13 7.97
CA GLU A 211 -6.13 -2.67 9.32
C GLU A 211 -4.96 -2.32 10.25
N ARG A 212 -3.73 -2.70 9.90
CA ARG A 212 -2.57 -2.51 10.76
C ARG A 212 -2.19 -1.04 10.99
N PRO A 213 -2.25 -0.15 10.00
CA PRO A 213 -2.11 1.29 10.26
C PRO A 213 -3.11 1.82 11.28
N LEU A 214 -4.40 1.44 11.20
CA LEU A 214 -5.42 1.80 12.19
C LEU A 214 -5.05 1.25 13.59
N HIS A 215 -4.66 -0.02 13.68
CA HIS A 215 -4.24 -0.67 14.92
C HIS A 215 -3.02 0.04 15.55
N ILE A 216 -2.00 0.34 14.77
CA ILE A 216 -0.78 1.01 15.24
C ILE A 216 -1.14 2.38 15.81
N GLY A 217 -1.93 3.17 15.09
CA GLY A 217 -2.40 4.46 15.57
C GLY A 217 -3.24 4.36 16.85
N ALA A 218 -4.18 3.42 16.90
CA ALA A 218 -5.00 3.16 18.07
C ALA A 218 -4.17 2.73 19.29
N ALA A 219 -3.16 1.86 19.09
CA ALA A 219 -2.24 1.44 20.15
C ALA A 219 -1.37 2.59 20.67
N VAL A 220 -0.92 3.50 19.79
CA VAL A 220 -0.23 4.75 20.20
C VAL A 220 -1.11 5.59 21.14
N ALA A 221 -2.43 5.65 20.90
CA ALA A 221 -3.37 6.30 21.80
C ALA A 221 -3.68 5.47 23.07
N GLY A 222 -3.35 4.18 23.06
CA GLY A 222 -3.60 3.26 24.18
C GLY A 222 -4.94 2.56 24.14
N ALA A 223 -5.40 2.27 22.96
CA ALA A 223 -6.64 1.54 22.75
C ALA A 223 -6.59 0.13 23.35
N GLY A 224 -7.71 -0.27 23.94
CA GLY A 224 -7.96 -1.67 24.29
C GLY A 224 -8.58 -2.48 23.14
N ALA A 225 -8.75 -3.78 23.38
CA ALA A 225 -9.27 -4.73 22.39
C ALA A 225 -10.57 -4.28 21.67
N PRO A 226 -11.59 -3.69 22.33
CA PRO A 226 -12.81 -3.30 21.62
C PRO A 226 -12.60 -2.30 20.48
N VAL A 227 -11.61 -1.40 20.60
CA VAL A 227 -11.26 -0.43 19.56
C VAL A 227 -10.49 -1.13 18.46
N LEU A 228 -9.55 -2.01 18.79
CA LEU A 228 -8.78 -2.78 17.79
C LEU A 228 -9.70 -3.72 16.99
N ASP A 229 -10.63 -4.40 17.64
CA ASP A 229 -11.63 -5.26 16.98
C ASP A 229 -12.49 -4.45 16.01
N ALA A 230 -12.91 -3.24 16.39
CA ALA A 230 -13.66 -2.35 15.51
C ALA A 230 -12.79 -1.86 14.32
N CYS A 231 -11.50 -1.59 14.54
CA CYS A 231 -10.56 -1.29 13.46
C CYS A 231 -10.43 -2.45 12.47
N THR A 232 -10.39 -3.71 12.96
CA THR A 232 -10.38 -4.90 12.11
C THR A 232 -11.69 -5.03 11.32
N ALA A 233 -12.85 -4.90 12.00
CA ALA A 233 -14.17 -5.03 11.36
C ALA A 233 -14.38 -4.02 10.22
N PHE A 234 -13.83 -2.82 10.36
CA PHE A 234 -13.83 -1.79 9.31
C PHE A 234 -12.71 -2.00 8.28
N GLY A 235 -11.49 -2.26 8.76
CA GLY A 235 -10.27 -2.19 7.96
C GLY A 235 -10.13 -3.30 6.94
N ILE A 236 -10.49 -4.54 7.29
CA ILE A 236 -10.39 -5.68 6.37
C ILE A 236 -11.35 -5.51 5.17
N PRO A 237 -12.66 -5.27 5.35
CA PRO A 237 -13.54 -5.08 4.21
C PRO A 237 -13.12 -3.88 3.34
N LEU A 238 -12.74 -2.76 3.95
CA LEU A 238 -12.28 -1.60 3.19
C LEU A 238 -11.03 -1.90 2.37
N GLY A 239 -10.05 -2.56 2.96
CA GLY A 239 -8.81 -2.89 2.27
C GLY A 239 -9.00 -3.90 1.14
N GLU A 240 -9.90 -4.88 1.32
CA GLU A 240 -10.28 -5.81 0.26
C GLU A 240 -11.00 -5.06 -0.89
N ALA A 241 -11.96 -4.18 -0.60
CA ALA A 241 -12.64 -3.37 -1.60
C ALA A 241 -11.67 -2.45 -2.37
N PHE A 242 -10.71 -1.86 -1.65
CA PHE A 242 -9.68 -1.02 -2.24
C PHE A 242 -8.83 -1.76 -3.27
N GLN A 243 -8.35 -2.98 -2.95
CA GLN A 243 -7.53 -3.76 -3.87
C GLN A 243 -8.35 -4.30 -5.04
N LEU A 244 -9.56 -4.81 -4.80
CA LEU A 244 -10.46 -5.23 -5.87
C LEU A 244 -10.73 -4.10 -6.87
N ARG A 245 -10.86 -2.86 -6.40
CA ARG A 245 -10.99 -1.68 -7.25
C ARG A 245 -9.69 -1.39 -8.01
N ASP A 246 -8.53 -1.48 -7.37
CA ASP A 246 -7.23 -1.29 -8.04
C ASP A 246 -7.02 -2.33 -9.15
N ASP A 247 -7.36 -3.60 -8.92
CA ASP A 247 -7.28 -4.69 -9.89
C ASP A 247 -8.22 -4.45 -11.10
N LEU A 248 -9.44 -3.92 -10.88
CA LEU A 248 -10.32 -3.53 -11.96
C LEU A 248 -9.75 -2.36 -12.78
N LEU A 249 -9.21 -1.36 -12.11
CA LEU A 249 -8.60 -0.20 -12.77
C LEU A 249 -7.32 -0.57 -13.53
N GLY A 250 -6.57 -1.58 -13.08
CA GLY A 250 -5.40 -2.13 -13.76
C GLY A 250 -5.70 -2.75 -15.13
N VAL A 251 -7.00 -3.08 -15.39
CA VAL A 251 -7.42 -3.71 -16.67
C VAL A 251 -8.40 -2.85 -17.45
N PHE A 252 -9.29 -2.10 -16.77
CA PHE A 252 -10.39 -1.35 -17.35
C PHE A 252 -10.33 0.16 -17.12
N GLY A 253 -9.33 0.64 -16.36
CA GLY A 253 -9.19 2.06 -16.04
C GLY A 253 -8.76 2.91 -17.23
N ASP A 254 -8.81 4.23 -17.06
CA ASP A 254 -8.24 5.18 -18.03
C ASP A 254 -6.78 5.49 -17.63
N PRO A 255 -5.80 5.18 -18.49
CA PRO A 255 -4.39 5.50 -18.20
C PRO A 255 -4.13 6.99 -17.95
N ALA A 256 -4.93 7.89 -18.58
CA ALA A 256 -4.79 9.33 -18.37
C ALA A 256 -5.14 9.76 -16.94
N GLU A 257 -6.01 8.99 -16.28
CA GLU A 257 -6.50 9.29 -14.94
C GLU A 257 -5.80 8.45 -13.85
N THR A 258 -5.51 7.17 -14.15
CA THR A 258 -4.81 6.27 -13.21
C THR A 258 -3.31 6.52 -13.14
N GLY A 259 -2.72 7.09 -14.20
CA GLY A 259 -1.28 7.26 -14.34
C GLY A 259 -0.49 5.95 -14.47
N LYS A 260 -1.18 4.82 -14.74
CA LYS A 260 -0.61 3.48 -14.94
C LYS A 260 -1.07 2.93 -16.29
N SER A 261 -0.24 2.07 -16.88
CA SER A 261 -0.67 1.28 -18.03
C SER A 261 -1.72 0.25 -17.61
N ILE A 262 -2.77 0.10 -18.39
CA ILE A 262 -3.80 -0.95 -18.22
C ILE A 262 -3.36 -2.31 -18.80
N LEU A 263 -2.13 -2.39 -19.25
CA LEU A 263 -1.54 -3.61 -19.81
C LEU A 263 -0.60 -4.31 -18.81
N ASP A 264 -0.10 -3.58 -17.80
CA ASP A 264 0.98 -4.09 -16.95
C ASP A 264 0.53 -5.31 -16.13
N ASP A 265 -0.63 -5.25 -15.47
CA ASP A 265 -1.17 -6.39 -14.70
C ASP A 265 -1.41 -7.63 -15.59
N LEU A 266 -1.80 -7.41 -16.87
CA LEU A 266 -1.99 -8.49 -17.84
C LEU A 266 -0.64 -9.05 -18.33
N ARG A 267 0.36 -8.19 -18.55
CA ARG A 267 1.71 -8.58 -18.96
C ARG A 267 2.46 -9.34 -17.87
N GLU A 268 2.31 -8.91 -16.63
CA GLU A 268 2.88 -9.59 -15.47
C GLU A 268 2.16 -10.91 -15.17
N GLY A 269 0.92 -11.08 -15.65
CA GLY A 269 0.14 -12.29 -15.44
C GLY A 269 -0.32 -12.45 -14.00
N LYS A 270 -0.71 -11.34 -13.35
CA LYS A 270 -1.16 -11.34 -11.95
C LYS A 270 -2.40 -12.20 -11.75
N GLY A 271 -2.35 -13.03 -10.71
CA GLY A 271 -3.44 -13.92 -10.29
C GLY A 271 -4.55 -13.20 -9.50
N THR A 272 -5.14 -12.13 -10.07
CA THR A 272 -6.17 -11.33 -9.40
C THR A 272 -7.49 -12.10 -9.25
N VAL A 273 -8.37 -11.64 -8.34
CA VAL A 273 -9.73 -12.17 -8.19
C VAL A 273 -10.51 -12.06 -9.51
N LEU A 274 -10.34 -10.97 -10.24
CA LEU A 274 -10.93 -10.75 -11.56
C LEU A 274 -10.55 -11.86 -12.53
N MET A 275 -9.26 -12.16 -12.62
CA MET A 275 -8.73 -13.21 -13.49
C MET A 275 -9.15 -14.61 -13.05
N ALA A 276 -9.13 -14.89 -11.74
CA ALA A 276 -9.53 -16.18 -11.19
C ALA A 276 -11.01 -16.49 -11.48
N LEU A 277 -11.90 -15.52 -11.31
CA LEU A 277 -13.33 -15.65 -11.66
C LEU A 277 -13.53 -15.92 -13.15
N ALA A 278 -12.81 -15.21 -14.01
CA ALA A 278 -12.87 -15.44 -15.44
C ALA A 278 -12.43 -16.87 -15.81
N VAL A 279 -11.29 -17.32 -15.32
CA VAL A 279 -10.78 -18.68 -15.56
C VAL A 279 -11.75 -19.76 -15.07
N GLN A 280 -12.38 -19.53 -13.92
CA GLN A 280 -13.34 -20.46 -13.34
C GLN A 280 -14.57 -20.65 -14.23
N ARG A 281 -15.08 -19.56 -14.83
CA ARG A 281 -16.34 -19.52 -15.57
C ARG A 281 -16.17 -19.68 -17.08
N ALA A 282 -14.98 -19.43 -17.62
CA ALA A 282 -14.68 -19.46 -19.05
C ALA A 282 -14.90 -20.86 -19.67
N SER A 283 -15.33 -20.88 -20.92
CA SER A 283 -15.31 -22.07 -21.78
C SER A 283 -13.88 -22.59 -22.01
N SER A 284 -13.75 -23.80 -22.53
CA SER A 284 -12.43 -24.36 -22.84
C SER A 284 -11.66 -23.52 -23.87
N ALA A 285 -12.35 -22.88 -24.84
CA ALA A 285 -11.74 -22.00 -25.82
C ALA A 285 -11.24 -20.70 -25.17
N GLU A 286 -12.07 -20.03 -24.38
CA GLU A 286 -11.71 -18.81 -23.68
C GLU A 286 -10.55 -19.05 -22.68
N ARG A 287 -10.55 -20.14 -21.91
CA ARG A 287 -9.43 -20.51 -21.05
C ARG A 287 -8.12 -20.70 -21.82
N LYS A 288 -8.19 -21.27 -23.02
CA LYS A 288 -7.02 -21.42 -23.89
C LYS A 288 -6.50 -20.04 -24.32
N THR A 289 -7.38 -19.12 -24.70
CA THR A 289 -7.04 -17.74 -25.06
C THR A 289 -6.41 -17.01 -23.88
N LEU A 290 -7.04 -17.02 -22.70
CA LEU A 290 -6.48 -16.40 -21.49
C LEU A 290 -5.06 -16.88 -21.20
N ARG A 291 -4.83 -18.22 -21.22
CA ARG A 291 -3.50 -18.81 -20.99
C ARG A 291 -2.49 -18.48 -22.08
N ALA A 292 -2.90 -18.15 -23.27
CA ALA A 292 -2.01 -17.78 -24.37
C ALA A 292 -1.62 -16.30 -24.36
N LEU A 293 -2.46 -15.43 -23.78
CA LEU A 293 -2.30 -13.98 -23.84
C LEU A 293 -1.75 -13.40 -22.53
N VAL A 294 -2.31 -13.80 -21.38
CA VAL A 294 -1.92 -13.24 -20.07
C VAL A 294 -0.54 -13.75 -19.66
N GLY A 295 0.31 -12.84 -19.18
CA GLY A 295 1.71 -13.11 -18.85
C GLY A 295 2.67 -12.91 -20.02
N ARG A 296 2.21 -12.36 -21.17
CA ARG A 296 3.07 -12.03 -22.31
C ARG A 296 3.61 -10.62 -22.18
N SER A 297 4.90 -10.46 -22.24
CA SER A 297 5.59 -9.15 -22.21
C SER A 297 5.26 -8.27 -23.43
N ASP A 298 4.96 -8.91 -24.59
CA ASP A 298 4.62 -8.25 -25.85
C ASP A 298 3.08 -8.04 -26.05
N LEU A 299 2.27 -8.24 -25.00
CA LEU A 299 0.83 -8.01 -25.04
C LEU A 299 0.56 -6.53 -25.35
N ASP A 300 -0.17 -6.28 -26.45
CA ASP A 300 -0.60 -4.97 -26.89
C ASP A 300 -2.10 -4.72 -26.60
N GLU A 301 -2.63 -3.58 -27.03
CA GLU A 301 -4.00 -3.18 -26.77
C GLU A 301 -5.03 -4.09 -27.46
N ASP A 302 -4.72 -4.60 -28.68
CA ASP A 302 -5.62 -5.50 -29.40
C ASP A 302 -5.76 -6.84 -28.64
N LEU A 303 -4.65 -7.41 -28.18
CA LEU A 303 -4.65 -8.64 -27.38
C LEU A 303 -5.30 -8.43 -26.01
N ALA A 304 -5.08 -7.27 -25.39
CA ALA A 304 -5.75 -6.90 -24.13
C ALA A 304 -7.27 -6.76 -24.32
N ALA A 305 -7.72 -6.26 -25.47
CA ALA A 305 -9.14 -6.19 -25.78
C ALA A 305 -9.80 -7.59 -25.84
N GLU A 306 -9.09 -8.60 -26.38
CA GLU A 306 -9.56 -9.99 -26.36
C GLU A 306 -9.70 -10.52 -24.92
N VAL A 307 -8.72 -10.23 -24.05
CA VAL A 307 -8.79 -10.61 -22.63
C VAL A 307 -9.98 -9.93 -21.96
N ARG A 308 -10.15 -8.60 -22.15
CA ARG A 308 -11.28 -7.85 -21.59
C ARG A 308 -12.63 -8.38 -22.06
N ALA A 309 -12.76 -8.78 -23.33
CA ALA A 309 -13.99 -9.39 -23.82
C ALA A 309 -14.33 -10.68 -23.07
N ILE A 310 -13.34 -11.51 -22.71
CA ILE A 310 -13.57 -12.73 -21.91
C ILE A 310 -13.94 -12.37 -20.46
N LEU A 311 -13.30 -11.34 -19.87
CA LEU A 311 -13.64 -10.88 -18.51
C LEU A 311 -15.10 -10.37 -18.43
N GLU A 312 -15.60 -9.76 -19.50
CA GLU A 312 -17.01 -9.32 -19.62
C GLU A 312 -17.95 -10.51 -19.88
N SER A 313 -17.64 -11.40 -20.85
CA SER A 313 -18.51 -12.53 -21.21
C SER A 313 -18.70 -13.54 -20.07
N THR A 314 -17.71 -13.64 -19.17
CA THR A 314 -17.75 -14.48 -17.97
C THR A 314 -18.41 -13.83 -16.76
N ASP A 315 -18.93 -12.60 -16.88
CA ASP A 315 -19.44 -11.78 -15.76
C ASP A 315 -18.39 -11.55 -14.64
N ALA A 316 -17.10 -11.74 -14.91
CA ALA A 316 -16.06 -11.58 -13.87
C ALA A 316 -15.99 -10.13 -13.38
N ARG A 317 -16.01 -9.15 -14.30
CA ARG A 317 -16.02 -7.72 -13.97
C ARG A 317 -17.21 -7.34 -13.08
N ARG A 318 -18.44 -7.72 -13.49
CA ARG A 318 -19.65 -7.43 -12.70
C ARG A 318 -19.60 -8.04 -11.31
N THR A 319 -19.12 -9.27 -11.19
CA THR A 319 -18.98 -9.93 -9.89
C THR A 319 -18.00 -9.21 -8.97
N VAL A 320 -16.87 -8.74 -9.51
CA VAL A 320 -15.91 -7.95 -8.71
C VAL A 320 -16.51 -6.62 -8.27
N GLU A 321 -17.30 -5.94 -9.13
CA GLU A 321 -18.03 -4.72 -8.72
C GLU A 321 -19.02 -5.00 -7.58
N GLU A 322 -19.76 -6.11 -7.65
CA GLU A 322 -20.67 -6.55 -6.58
C GLU A 322 -19.88 -6.83 -5.28
N MET A 323 -18.74 -7.51 -5.37
CA MET A 323 -17.85 -7.77 -4.23
C MET A 323 -17.31 -6.48 -3.59
N ILE A 324 -17.00 -5.46 -4.38
CA ILE A 324 -16.57 -4.14 -3.88
C ILE A 324 -17.70 -3.48 -3.11
N ALA A 325 -18.92 -3.48 -3.66
CA ALA A 325 -20.08 -2.89 -3.01
C ALA A 325 -20.41 -3.58 -1.66
N GLU A 326 -20.43 -4.91 -1.64
CA GLU A 326 -20.67 -5.69 -0.42
C GLU A 326 -19.63 -5.36 0.69
N ARG A 327 -18.35 -5.26 0.33
CA ARG A 327 -17.29 -4.97 1.27
C ARG A 327 -17.32 -3.53 1.78
N ARG A 328 -17.64 -2.59 0.90
CA ARG A 328 -17.87 -1.18 1.30
C ARG A 328 -19.01 -1.10 2.29
N ASP A 329 -20.13 -1.75 2.01
CA ASP A 329 -21.32 -1.72 2.88
C ASP A 329 -21.02 -2.40 4.23
N ALA A 330 -20.26 -3.49 4.24
CA ALA A 330 -19.76 -4.12 5.48
C ALA A 330 -18.85 -3.18 6.28
N ALA A 331 -17.95 -2.44 5.62
CA ALA A 331 -17.10 -1.44 6.29
C ALA A 331 -17.96 -0.31 6.89
N PHE A 332 -18.99 0.16 6.20
CA PHE A 332 -19.88 1.18 6.74
C PHE A 332 -20.69 0.70 7.94
N ALA A 333 -21.24 -0.52 7.88
CA ALA A 333 -21.93 -1.13 9.00
C ALA A 333 -21.01 -1.26 10.23
N ALA A 334 -19.75 -1.65 10.03
CA ALA A 334 -18.77 -1.72 11.12
C ALA A 334 -18.51 -0.36 11.78
N LEU A 335 -18.54 0.75 11.01
CA LEU A 335 -18.40 2.10 11.58
C LEU A 335 -19.62 2.54 12.38
N ASP A 336 -20.82 2.10 12.01
CA ASP A 336 -22.04 2.44 12.74
C ASP A 336 -22.08 1.81 14.14
N ASP A 337 -21.46 0.64 14.31
CA ASP A 337 -21.38 -0.09 15.58
C ASP A 337 -20.07 0.20 16.36
N ALA A 338 -19.13 0.95 15.78
CA ALA A 338 -17.81 1.16 16.35
C ALA A 338 -17.85 2.11 17.58
N PRO A 339 -17.05 1.84 18.63
CA PRO A 339 -16.93 2.71 19.80
C PRO A 339 -16.04 3.93 19.51
N PHE A 340 -16.13 4.49 18.31
CA PHE A 340 -15.31 5.61 17.86
C PHE A 340 -15.99 6.95 18.10
N PRO A 341 -15.24 8.04 18.36
CA PRO A 341 -15.78 9.39 18.33
C PRO A 341 -16.42 9.72 16.98
N ALA A 342 -17.56 10.42 16.98
CA ALA A 342 -18.33 10.73 15.77
C ALA A 342 -17.49 11.40 14.65
N ALA A 343 -16.54 12.24 15.02
CA ALA A 343 -15.64 12.88 14.05
C ALA A 343 -14.70 11.88 13.38
N ALA A 344 -14.18 10.90 14.12
CA ALA A 344 -13.35 9.82 13.55
C ALA A 344 -14.17 8.93 12.59
N VAL A 345 -15.41 8.59 12.97
CA VAL A 345 -16.34 7.87 12.08
C VAL A 345 -16.55 8.62 10.76
N ALA A 346 -16.80 9.94 10.83
CA ALA A 346 -17.01 10.75 9.62
C ALA A 346 -15.77 10.76 8.70
N GLN A 347 -14.57 10.89 9.28
CA GLN A 347 -13.31 10.86 8.54
C GLN A 347 -13.04 9.50 7.89
N LEU A 348 -13.24 8.39 8.63
CA LEU A 348 -13.05 7.04 8.12
C LEU A 348 -14.05 6.72 7.00
N ARG A 349 -15.32 7.17 7.16
CA ARG A 349 -16.35 7.03 6.11
C ARG A 349 -15.96 7.78 4.84
N GLN A 350 -15.42 8.98 4.95
CA GLN A 350 -14.96 9.76 3.80
C GLN A 350 -13.80 9.07 3.07
N ILE A 351 -12.84 8.48 3.80
CA ILE A 351 -11.76 7.69 3.18
C ILE A 351 -12.32 6.47 2.46
N ALA A 352 -13.28 5.77 3.06
CA ALA A 352 -13.88 4.60 2.45
C ALA A 352 -14.58 4.93 1.12
N LEU A 353 -15.32 6.04 1.05
CA LEU A 353 -15.91 6.53 -0.20
C LEU A 353 -14.85 6.79 -1.26
N VAL A 354 -13.84 7.60 -0.93
CA VAL A 354 -12.75 7.92 -1.87
C VAL A 354 -12.00 6.67 -2.32
N ALA A 355 -11.83 5.67 -1.45
CA ALA A 355 -11.09 4.45 -1.76
C ALA A 355 -11.86 3.50 -2.69
N THR A 356 -13.19 3.45 -2.59
CA THR A 356 -14.05 2.48 -3.29
C THR A 356 -14.77 3.05 -4.51
N GLU A 357 -15.02 4.37 -4.55
CA GLU A 357 -15.77 5.03 -5.62
C GLU A 357 -14.88 5.60 -6.74
N ARG A 358 -13.59 5.30 -6.73
CA ARG A 358 -12.72 5.65 -7.85
C ARG A 358 -13.26 5.04 -9.13
N GLN A 359 -13.70 5.90 -10.05
CA GLN A 359 -13.96 5.50 -11.44
C GLN A 359 -12.69 5.64 -12.25
N THR A 360 -11.67 6.21 -11.60
CA THR A 360 -10.45 6.67 -12.25
C THR A 360 -9.29 6.62 -11.25
#